data_92bd8378beb58bc900aef94558ae34aa
#
_entry.id   92bd8378beb58bc900aef94558ae34aa
#
_cell.length_a   1.000
_cell.length_b   1.000
_cell.length_c   1.000
_cell.angle_alpha   90.00
_cell.angle_beta   90.00
_cell.angle_gamma   90.00
#
_symmetry.space_group_name_H-M   'P 1'
#
loop_
_entity.id
_entity.type
_entity.pdbx_description
1 polymer ?
#
loop_
_entity_poly.entity_id
_entity_poly.type
_entity_poly.pdbx_seq_one_letter_code
_entity_poly.pdbx_strand_id
1 'polypeptide(L)'
;MENPLKTIIALLAATVAACCTTGTAFADSSGAAHTESCKATSTAEIEALFDRWNKSLQTLDPKKVVANYAEHSILLPTVSNKPRLTPAEKEDYFVHFLENKPSGKIDMRDIELGCNSAVDAGLYTFTFAKTGDVVHARYTYTYHWDGKQWLITSHHSSAMPEK
;
A
#
# COMPACT_ATOMS: atom_id res chain seq x y z
N MET A 1 -47.23 -17.68 62.51
CA MET A 1 -48.66 -17.37 62.65
C MET A 1 -49.16 -17.04 61.30
N GLU A 2 -49.69 -18.03 60.72
CA GLU A 2 -51.06 -18.18 60.15
C GLU A 2 -51.35 -17.44 58.81
N ASN A 3 -51.45 -18.28 57.82
CA ASN A 3 -52.27 -18.15 56.61
C ASN A 3 -53.74 -17.81 56.94
N PRO A 4 -54.60 -17.25 56.10
CA PRO A 4 -55.16 -18.10 55.07
C PRO A 4 -55.52 -17.44 53.72
N LEU A 5 -55.34 -18.18 52.67
CA LEU A 5 -56.20 -18.67 51.61
C LEU A 5 -57.63 -18.02 51.54
N LYS A 6 -57.96 -17.38 50.41
CA LYS A 6 -59.31 -17.44 49.83
C LYS A 6 -59.27 -17.36 48.29
N THR A 7 -59.66 -18.48 47.76
CA THR A 7 -60.08 -18.77 46.40
C THR A 7 -61.25 -17.92 45.96
N ILE A 8 -61.24 -17.35 44.77
CA ILE A 8 -62.42 -17.04 43.98
C ILE A 8 -62.15 -17.38 42.50
N ILE A 9 -62.95 -18.30 42.03
CA ILE A 9 -63.10 -18.76 40.65
C ILE A 9 -64.10 -17.79 39.97
N ALA A 10 -63.79 -17.28 38.78
CA ALA A 10 -64.81 -16.82 37.80
C ALA A 10 -64.29 -16.70 36.40
N LEU A 11 -64.74 -17.57 35.58
CA LEU A 11 -65.25 -17.51 34.21
C LEU A 11 -64.42 -16.86 33.06
N LEU A 12 -64.27 -17.76 32.09
CA LEU A 12 -63.92 -17.60 30.66
C LEU A 12 -64.53 -16.36 29.96
N ALA A 13 -63.69 -15.71 29.18
CA ALA A 13 -64.08 -15.15 27.90
C ALA A 13 -62.89 -15.29 26.94
N ALA A 14 -63.03 -16.15 25.97
CA ALA A 14 -62.06 -16.34 24.89
C ALA A 14 -62.19 -15.18 23.87
N THR A 15 -61.20 -14.34 23.78
CA THR A 15 -61.03 -13.42 22.66
C THR A 15 -59.78 -13.85 21.87
N VAL A 16 -60.04 -14.39 20.67
CA VAL A 16 -59.02 -14.68 19.65
C VAL A 16 -58.49 -13.35 19.13
N ALA A 17 -57.34 -12.92 19.61
CA ALA A 17 -56.61 -11.83 19.00
C ALA A 17 -55.75 -12.42 17.87
N ALA A 18 -56.12 -12.09 16.63
CA ALA A 18 -55.29 -12.38 15.45
C ALA A 18 -54.01 -11.56 15.53
N CYS A 19 -52.89 -12.19 15.86
CA CYS A 19 -51.57 -11.59 15.82
C CYS A 19 -51.15 -11.50 14.34
N CYS A 20 -51.34 -10.29 13.73
CA CYS A 20 -50.67 -9.94 12.48
C CYS A 20 -49.17 -9.80 12.79
N THR A 21 -48.39 -10.84 12.55
CA THR A 21 -46.95 -10.75 12.49
C THR A 21 -46.56 -9.97 11.23
N THR A 22 -46.29 -8.69 11.40
CA THR A 22 -45.58 -7.92 10.38
C THR A 22 -44.16 -8.45 10.30
N GLY A 23 -43.93 -9.36 9.37
CA GLY A 23 -42.58 -9.81 9.01
C GLY A 23 -41.83 -8.61 8.44
N THR A 24 -40.92 -8.04 9.20
CA THR A 24 -39.91 -7.15 8.63
C THR A 24 -39.02 -7.98 7.72
N ALA A 25 -39.24 -7.89 6.42
CA ALA A 25 -38.32 -8.37 5.43
C ALA A 25 -37.03 -7.56 5.60
N PHE A 26 -36.00 -8.17 6.18
CA PHE A 26 -34.65 -7.66 6.03
C PHE A 26 -34.32 -7.77 4.54
N ALA A 27 -34.28 -6.62 3.85
CA ALA A 27 -33.71 -6.56 2.53
C ALA A 27 -32.22 -6.94 2.68
N ASP A 28 -31.90 -8.16 2.26
CA ASP A 28 -30.55 -8.61 2.07
C ASP A 28 -29.96 -7.72 0.97
N SER A 29 -29.22 -6.68 1.39
CA SER A 29 -28.39 -5.91 0.48
C SER A 29 -27.23 -6.81 0.09
N SER A 30 -27.45 -7.71 -0.86
CA SER A 30 -26.39 -8.37 -1.60
C SER A 30 -25.61 -7.27 -2.31
N GLY A 31 -24.66 -6.67 -1.57
CA GLY A 31 -23.64 -5.81 -2.14
C GLY A 31 -22.96 -6.64 -3.24
N ALA A 32 -23.11 -6.23 -4.47
CA ALA A 32 -22.38 -6.82 -5.58
C ALA A 32 -20.92 -6.84 -5.17
N ALA A 33 -20.35 -8.03 -4.95
CA ALA A 33 -18.93 -8.17 -4.70
C ALA A 33 -18.22 -7.58 -5.92
N HIS A 34 -17.62 -6.42 -5.75
CA HIS A 34 -16.75 -5.83 -6.76
C HIS A 34 -15.59 -6.81 -6.91
N THR A 35 -15.67 -7.69 -7.90
CA THR A 35 -14.55 -8.55 -8.27
C THR A 35 -13.50 -7.62 -8.88
N GLU A 36 -12.45 -7.34 -8.10
CA GLU A 36 -11.30 -6.58 -8.59
C GLU A 36 -10.70 -7.33 -9.79
N SER A 37 -10.58 -6.64 -10.92
CA SER A 37 -9.91 -7.18 -12.11
C SER A 37 -8.41 -6.99 -11.95
N CYS A 38 -7.67 -8.09 -11.85
CA CYS A 38 -6.22 -8.05 -11.75
C CYS A 38 -5.58 -7.68 -13.10
N LYS A 39 -4.65 -6.74 -13.09
CA LYS A 39 -3.76 -6.46 -14.23
C LYS A 39 -2.87 -7.68 -14.47
N ALA A 40 -2.96 -8.28 -15.64
CA ALA A 40 -1.99 -9.27 -16.07
C ALA A 40 -0.61 -8.62 -16.19
N THR A 41 0.37 -9.16 -15.46
CA THR A 41 1.73 -8.62 -15.40
C THR A 41 2.77 -9.73 -15.36
N SER A 42 4.04 -9.37 -15.60
CA SER A 42 5.19 -10.26 -15.53
C SER A 42 6.30 -9.68 -14.67
N THR A 43 7.23 -10.52 -14.24
CA THR A 43 8.44 -10.05 -13.53
C THR A 43 9.21 -9.04 -14.36
N ALA A 44 9.35 -9.25 -15.66
CA ALA A 44 10.04 -8.32 -16.56
C ALA A 44 9.36 -6.93 -16.60
N GLU A 45 8.02 -6.84 -16.52
CA GLU A 45 7.31 -5.57 -16.42
C GLU A 45 7.67 -4.84 -15.12
N ILE A 46 7.75 -5.58 -14.00
CA ILE A 46 8.11 -4.98 -12.70
C ILE A 46 9.60 -4.60 -12.65
N GLU A 47 10.49 -5.40 -13.22
CA GLU A 47 11.91 -5.07 -13.35
C GLU A 47 12.13 -3.73 -14.06
N ALA A 48 11.41 -3.49 -15.15
CA ALA A 48 11.48 -2.25 -15.92
C ALA A 48 11.07 -1.01 -15.12
N LEU A 49 10.35 -1.16 -13.98
CA LEU A 49 9.97 -0.03 -13.13
C LEU A 49 11.18 0.57 -12.40
N PHE A 50 12.12 -0.27 -11.95
CA PHE A 50 13.37 0.22 -11.41
C PHE A 50 14.16 0.97 -12.48
N ASP A 51 14.26 0.44 -13.69
CA ASP A 51 14.98 1.11 -14.78
C ASP A 51 14.36 2.47 -15.13
N ARG A 52 13.02 2.55 -15.16
CA ARG A 52 12.28 3.80 -15.34
C ARG A 52 12.63 4.82 -14.24
N TRP A 53 12.58 4.39 -12.97
CA TRP A 53 12.93 5.22 -11.83
C TRP A 53 14.40 5.67 -11.89
N ASN A 54 15.33 4.75 -12.11
CA ASN A 54 16.78 5.04 -12.22
C ASN A 54 17.09 5.98 -13.40
N LYS A 55 16.42 5.82 -14.55
CA LYS A 55 16.52 6.74 -15.66
C LYS A 55 16.02 8.15 -15.30
N SER A 56 15.01 8.26 -14.45
CA SER A 56 14.52 9.55 -14.00
C SER A 56 15.55 10.30 -13.12
N LEU A 57 16.42 9.59 -12.36
CA LEU A 57 17.53 10.21 -11.63
C LEU A 57 18.50 10.93 -12.56
N GLN A 58 18.74 10.37 -13.75
CA GLN A 58 19.68 10.94 -14.75
C GLN A 58 19.18 12.25 -15.34
N THR A 59 17.91 12.58 -15.18
CA THR A 59 17.35 13.88 -15.61
C THR A 59 17.73 15.02 -14.67
N LEU A 60 18.19 14.72 -13.46
CA LEU A 60 18.45 15.65 -12.37
C LEU A 60 17.23 16.53 -12.01
N ASP A 61 16.03 16.09 -12.37
CA ASP A 61 14.77 16.76 -12.08
C ASP A 61 14.00 15.99 -11.01
N PRO A 62 13.88 16.52 -9.76
CA PRO A 62 13.19 15.87 -8.67
C PRO A 62 11.74 15.51 -9.00
N LYS A 63 11.03 16.34 -9.77
CA LYS A 63 9.64 16.11 -10.16
C LYS A 63 9.50 14.87 -11.04
N LYS A 64 10.45 14.63 -11.93
CA LYS A 64 10.47 13.43 -12.78
C LYS A 64 10.72 12.17 -11.96
N VAL A 65 11.50 12.26 -10.90
CA VAL A 65 11.71 11.14 -9.98
C VAL A 65 10.43 10.88 -9.19
N VAL A 66 9.82 11.92 -8.63
CA VAL A 66 8.61 11.82 -7.81
C VAL A 66 7.40 11.35 -8.64
N ALA A 67 7.36 11.60 -9.94
CA ALA A 67 6.32 11.08 -10.84
C ALA A 67 6.23 9.54 -10.91
N ASN A 68 7.24 8.81 -10.40
CA ASN A 68 7.18 7.36 -10.26
C ASN A 68 6.44 6.90 -8.99
N TYR A 69 6.12 7.80 -8.08
CA TYR A 69 5.48 7.49 -6.80
C TYR A 69 3.99 7.80 -6.84
N ALA A 70 3.20 6.97 -6.15
CA ALA A 70 1.81 7.30 -5.88
C ALA A 70 1.73 8.53 -4.96
N GLU A 71 0.64 9.28 -5.04
CA GLU A 71 0.41 10.45 -4.20
C GLU A 71 0.54 10.09 -2.71
N HIS A 72 -0.17 9.04 -2.30
CA HIS A 72 -0.08 8.47 -0.96
C HIS A 72 0.95 7.32 -0.95
N SER A 73 2.22 7.68 -0.79
CA SER A 73 3.33 6.71 -0.77
C SER A 73 4.37 7.12 0.26
N ILE A 74 5.15 6.15 0.72
CA ILE A 74 6.23 6.38 1.70
C ILE A 74 7.59 6.15 1.04
N LEU A 75 8.53 7.07 1.30
CA LEU A 75 9.95 6.89 1.04
C LEU A 75 10.70 6.90 2.38
N LEU A 76 11.42 5.82 2.66
CA LEU A 76 12.33 5.64 3.79
C LEU A 76 13.76 5.64 3.28
N PRO A 77 14.43 6.81 3.25
CA PRO A 77 15.75 6.92 2.63
C PRO A 77 16.87 6.34 3.52
N THR A 78 17.94 5.86 2.90
CA THR A 78 19.07 5.18 3.55
C THR A 78 19.73 5.99 4.67
N VAL A 79 19.89 7.29 4.47
CA VAL A 79 20.68 8.17 5.36
C VAL A 79 19.87 9.32 5.94
N SER A 80 18.55 9.17 6.02
CA SER A 80 17.68 10.18 6.60
C SER A 80 16.74 9.54 7.63
N ASN A 81 16.68 10.13 8.82
CA ASN A 81 15.76 9.71 9.88
C ASN A 81 14.30 10.17 9.61
N LYS A 82 14.10 11.03 8.61
CA LYS A 82 12.78 11.57 8.29
C LYS A 82 12.14 10.75 7.15
N PRO A 83 11.00 10.07 7.38
CA PRO A 83 10.17 9.52 6.31
C PRO A 83 9.64 10.65 5.41
N ARG A 84 9.47 10.38 4.12
CA ARG A 84 8.91 11.32 3.14
C ARG A 84 7.54 10.79 2.70
N LEU A 85 6.48 11.44 3.14
CA LEU A 85 5.10 10.96 2.97
C LEU A 85 4.37 11.68 1.84
N THR A 86 4.68 12.94 1.61
CA THR A 86 4.04 13.76 0.57
C THR A 86 4.92 13.90 -0.68
N PRO A 87 4.34 14.21 -1.85
CA PRO A 87 5.12 14.54 -3.05
C PRO A 87 6.15 15.64 -2.81
N ALA A 88 5.76 16.72 -2.11
CA ALA A 88 6.65 17.84 -1.80
C ALA A 88 7.85 17.44 -0.93
N GLU A 89 7.65 16.57 0.07
CA GLU A 89 8.74 16.05 0.90
C GLU A 89 9.68 15.13 0.11
N LYS A 90 9.15 14.37 -0.86
CA LYS A 90 9.96 13.55 -1.75
C LYS A 90 10.76 14.44 -2.72
N GLU A 91 10.14 15.48 -3.29
CA GLU A 91 10.85 16.46 -4.13
C GLU A 91 12.00 17.12 -3.36
N ASP A 92 11.76 17.59 -2.13
CA ASP A 92 12.79 18.16 -1.26
C ASP A 92 13.98 17.19 -1.04
N TYR A 93 13.68 15.93 -0.74
CA TYR A 93 14.72 14.91 -0.61
C TYR A 93 15.51 14.72 -1.91
N PHE A 94 14.83 14.61 -3.04
CA PHE A 94 15.50 14.37 -4.32
C PHE A 94 16.28 15.59 -4.84
N VAL A 95 15.94 16.83 -4.47
CA VAL A 95 16.78 18.00 -4.75
C VAL A 95 18.22 17.74 -4.29
N HIS A 96 18.39 17.32 -3.03
CA HIS A 96 19.73 17.08 -2.46
C HIS A 96 20.35 15.76 -2.95
N PHE A 97 19.55 14.71 -3.11
CA PHE A 97 20.05 13.42 -3.57
C PHE A 97 20.64 13.49 -4.99
N LEU A 98 19.98 14.23 -5.88
CA LEU A 98 20.39 14.38 -7.28
C LEU A 98 21.65 15.26 -7.46
N GLU A 99 21.99 16.10 -6.49
CA GLU A 99 23.24 16.90 -6.54
C GLU A 99 24.49 16.03 -6.71
N ASN A 100 24.47 14.80 -6.22
CA ASN A 100 25.58 13.86 -6.29
C ASN A 100 25.57 13.02 -7.59
N LYS A 101 24.62 13.24 -8.50
CA LYS A 101 24.48 12.52 -9.76
C LYS A 101 24.43 11.00 -9.56
N PRO A 102 23.43 10.47 -8.82
CA PRO A 102 23.32 9.05 -8.50
C PRO A 102 22.95 8.22 -9.71
N SER A 103 23.47 7.00 -9.78
CA SER A 103 23.05 5.94 -10.70
C SER A 103 22.98 4.62 -9.94
N GLY A 104 21.85 3.93 -9.99
CA GLY A 104 21.61 2.65 -9.35
C GLY A 104 21.80 1.47 -10.28
N LYS A 105 22.25 0.35 -9.74
CA LYS A 105 22.33 -0.95 -10.40
C LYS A 105 21.77 -2.01 -9.48
N ILE A 106 20.86 -2.84 -9.95
CA ILE A 106 20.41 -4.01 -9.21
C ILE A 106 21.50 -5.08 -9.23
N ASP A 107 21.85 -5.59 -8.06
CA ASP A 107 22.81 -6.68 -7.89
C ASP A 107 22.11 -8.01 -7.62
N MET A 108 21.00 -7.99 -6.90
CA MET A 108 20.13 -9.13 -6.65
C MET A 108 18.71 -8.65 -6.44
N ARG A 109 17.73 -9.41 -6.92
CA ARG A 109 16.30 -9.11 -6.69
C ARG A 109 15.49 -10.37 -6.51
N ASP A 110 14.38 -10.20 -5.81
CA ASP A 110 13.26 -11.12 -5.72
C ASP A 110 11.97 -10.34 -5.95
N ILE A 111 11.09 -10.86 -6.82
CA ILE A 111 9.84 -10.20 -7.21
C ILE A 111 8.66 -11.10 -6.87
N GLU A 112 7.73 -10.55 -6.10
CA GLU A 112 6.44 -11.15 -5.80
C GLU A 112 5.33 -10.37 -6.54
N LEU A 113 4.46 -11.11 -7.27
CA LEU A 113 3.35 -10.55 -8.03
C LEU A 113 2.03 -10.83 -7.31
N GLY A 114 1.22 -9.79 -7.08
CA GLY A 114 -0.13 -9.87 -6.55
C GLY A 114 -1.18 -9.30 -7.52
N CYS A 115 -2.45 -9.28 -7.09
CA CYS A 115 -3.51 -8.61 -7.84
C CYS A 115 -3.30 -7.10 -7.76
N ASN A 116 -3.00 -6.45 -8.89
CA ASN A 116 -2.75 -5.01 -8.99
C ASN A 116 -1.62 -4.49 -8.06
N SER A 117 -0.76 -5.39 -7.56
CA SER A 117 0.34 -5.09 -6.67
C SER A 117 1.58 -5.92 -6.99
N ALA A 118 2.75 -5.41 -6.64
CA ALA A 118 4.00 -6.15 -6.72
C ALA A 118 4.98 -5.68 -5.65
N VAL A 119 5.86 -6.59 -5.22
CA VAL A 119 7.02 -6.29 -4.38
C VAL A 119 8.27 -6.63 -5.18
N ASP A 120 9.26 -5.73 -5.17
CA ASP A 120 10.61 -5.95 -5.70
C ASP A 120 11.58 -5.63 -4.57
N ALA A 121 12.26 -6.62 -4.06
CA ALA A 121 13.18 -6.51 -2.94
C ALA A 121 14.53 -7.12 -3.27
N GLY A 122 15.60 -6.54 -2.71
CA GLY A 122 16.93 -7.09 -2.98
C GLY A 122 18.07 -6.18 -2.58
N LEU A 123 19.13 -6.30 -3.34
CA LEU A 123 20.37 -5.56 -3.18
C LEU A 123 20.63 -4.70 -4.42
N TYR A 124 21.12 -3.50 -4.20
CA TYR A 124 21.54 -2.61 -5.27
C TYR A 124 22.80 -1.81 -4.87
N THR A 125 23.48 -1.33 -5.88
CA THR A 125 24.66 -0.48 -5.73
C THR A 125 24.38 0.87 -6.36
N PHE A 126 24.61 1.95 -5.60
CA PHE A 126 24.62 3.30 -6.12
C PHE A 126 26.03 3.79 -6.36
N THR A 127 26.26 4.40 -7.54
CA THR A 127 27.46 5.18 -7.86
C THR A 127 27.07 6.66 -7.93
N PHE A 128 27.82 7.50 -7.27
CA PHE A 128 27.63 8.95 -7.23
C PHE A 128 28.69 9.62 -8.09
N ALA A 129 28.35 10.04 -9.30
CA ALA A 129 29.34 10.54 -10.27
C ALA A 129 30.02 11.84 -9.84
N LYS A 130 29.42 12.65 -8.94
CA LYS A 130 30.01 13.88 -8.44
C LYS A 130 31.14 13.63 -7.43
N THR A 131 31.00 12.61 -6.57
CA THR A 131 31.95 12.32 -5.46
C THR A 131 32.82 11.10 -5.75
N GLY A 132 32.41 10.21 -6.67
CA GLY A 132 33.03 8.91 -6.91
C GLY A 132 32.64 7.84 -5.89
N ASP A 133 31.76 8.16 -4.93
CA ASP A 133 31.34 7.22 -3.91
C ASP A 133 30.53 6.07 -4.52
N VAL A 134 30.70 4.88 -3.92
CA VAL A 134 29.92 3.68 -4.21
C VAL A 134 29.27 3.21 -2.92
N VAL A 135 27.94 3.02 -2.93
CA VAL A 135 27.18 2.61 -1.75
C VAL A 135 26.40 1.34 -2.09
N HIS A 136 26.66 0.27 -1.33
CA HIS A 136 25.88 -0.96 -1.36
C HIS A 136 24.75 -0.88 -0.35
N ALA A 137 23.55 -1.25 -0.79
CA ALA A 137 22.36 -1.13 0.05
C ALA A 137 21.34 -2.23 -0.24
N ARG A 138 20.40 -2.38 0.70
CA ARG A 138 19.20 -3.21 0.58
C ARG A 138 18.04 -2.33 0.19
N TYR A 139 17.11 -2.87 -0.57
CA TYR A 139 15.92 -2.13 -0.97
C TYR A 139 14.67 -3.00 -0.90
N THR A 140 13.53 -2.33 -0.79
CA THR A 140 12.21 -2.87 -1.05
C THR A 140 11.37 -1.79 -1.73
N TYR A 141 10.87 -2.10 -2.92
CA TYR A 141 9.81 -1.35 -3.58
C TYR A 141 8.51 -2.13 -3.47
N THR A 142 7.42 -1.46 -3.13
CA THR A 142 6.07 -1.93 -3.40
C THR A 142 5.46 -1.08 -4.48
N TYR A 143 4.79 -1.74 -5.42
CA TYR A 143 4.10 -1.10 -6.53
C TYR A 143 2.62 -1.39 -6.49
N HIS A 144 1.82 -0.46 -7.00
CA HIS A 144 0.39 -0.62 -7.23
C HIS A 144 0.03 -0.15 -8.63
N TRP A 145 -0.88 -0.92 -9.29
CA TRP A 145 -1.46 -0.55 -10.57
C TRP A 145 -2.66 0.36 -10.34
N ASP A 146 -2.62 1.60 -10.81
CA ASP A 146 -3.66 2.62 -10.61
C ASP A 146 -4.78 2.58 -11.67
N GLY A 147 -4.77 1.57 -12.55
CA GLY A 147 -5.63 1.47 -13.72
C GLY A 147 -4.99 1.97 -15.02
N LYS A 148 -3.85 2.67 -14.93
CA LYS A 148 -3.13 3.25 -16.07
C LYS A 148 -1.64 2.94 -16.08
N GLN A 149 -1.02 2.94 -14.90
CA GLN A 149 0.41 2.72 -14.73
C GLN A 149 0.73 2.11 -13.36
N TRP A 150 1.90 1.52 -13.26
CA TRP A 150 2.48 1.10 -11.99
C TRP A 150 3.15 2.28 -11.30
N LEU A 151 2.81 2.50 -10.02
CA LEU A 151 3.38 3.53 -9.17
C LEU A 151 3.95 2.93 -7.90
N ILE A 152 5.03 3.52 -7.39
CA ILE A 152 5.65 3.15 -6.12
C ILE A 152 4.75 3.59 -4.98
N THR A 153 4.33 2.67 -4.11
CA THR A 153 3.59 2.95 -2.89
C THR A 153 4.47 2.92 -1.64
N SER A 154 5.56 2.14 -1.68
CA SER A 154 6.59 2.16 -0.64
C SER A 154 7.97 1.98 -1.27
N HIS A 155 8.93 2.75 -0.79
CA HIS A 155 10.34 2.59 -1.13
C HIS A 155 11.16 2.69 0.15
N HIS A 156 11.74 1.59 0.56
CA HIS A 156 12.69 1.52 1.67
C HIS A 156 14.09 1.23 1.13
N SER A 157 15.05 1.97 1.66
CA SER A 157 16.48 1.75 1.41
C SER A 157 17.24 1.75 2.73
N SER A 158 18.19 0.81 2.88
CA SER A 158 19.08 0.77 4.04
C SER A 158 20.50 0.36 3.61
N ALA A 159 21.50 1.00 4.17
CA ALA A 159 22.90 0.61 3.93
C ALA A 159 23.15 -0.84 4.36
N MET A 160 24.13 -1.48 3.75
CA MET A 160 24.62 -2.78 4.22
C MET A 160 25.24 -2.61 5.61
N PRO A 161 25.11 -3.62 6.49
CA PRO A 161 25.61 -3.54 7.88
C PRO A 161 27.14 -3.68 7.99
N GLU A 162 27.80 -4.12 6.93
CA GLU A 162 29.25 -4.28 6.92
C GLU A 162 29.94 -2.91 6.97
N LYS A 163 31.04 -2.89 7.70
CA LYS A 163 31.93 -1.73 7.80
C LYS A 163 33.09 -1.85 6.84
#